data_c5f77fe9714087f02b51ab6990abcecb
#
_entry.id   c5f77fe9714087f02b51ab6990abcecb
#
_cell.length_a   1.000
_cell.length_b   1.000
_cell.length_c   1.000
_cell.angle_alpha   90.00
_cell.angle_beta   90.00
_cell.angle_gamma   90.00
#
_symmetry.space_group_name_H-M   'P 1'
#
loop_
_entity.id
_entity.type
_entity.pdbx_description
1 polymer ?
#
loop_
_entity_poly.entity_id
_entity_poly.type
_entity_poly.pdbx_seq_one_letter_code
_entity_poly.pdbx_strand_id
1 'polypeptide(L)'
;MDDTRSPDAGDPVVTDPDKYHVVLENDRVRVLEYRDDPGARTRPHRHPDSVMCTLSTFDRRLHFEGGTRDVHLETGHVGWLPAQVHAGENTGTSPTHVLFVELKDSTSTPSTSPDAAPA
;
A
#
# COMPACT_ATOMS: atom_id res chain seq x y z
N MET A 1 -11.57 -24.43 7.33
CA MET A 1 -10.25 -23.94 6.96
C MET A 1 -10.14 -22.46 7.30
N ASP A 2 -9.05 -22.07 7.90
CA ASP A 2 -8.78 -20.67 8.24
C ASP A 2 -8.38 -19.91 6.97
N ASP A 3 -9.12 -18.84 6.60
CA ASP A 3 -8.81 -17.99 5.44
C ASP A 3 -7.90 -16.82 5.81
N THR A 4 -7.52 -16.69 7.06
CA THR A 4 -6.51 -15.69 7.46
C THR A 4 -5.13 -16.33 7.41
N ARG A 5 -4.12 -15.50 7.16
CA ARG A 5 -2.72 -15.92 7.15
C ARG A 5 -1.95 -15.11 8.18
N SER A 6 -1.00 -15.77 8.83
CA SER A 6 -0.04 -15.06 9.67
C SER A 6 0.78 -14.12 8.79
N PRO A 7 0.81 -12.81 9.07
CA PRO A 7 1.63 -11.89 8.31
C PRO A 7 3.11 -12.19 8.49
N ASP A 8 3.89 -12.06 7.41
CA ASP A 8 5.34 -12.17 7.48
C ASP A 8 5.99 -10.81 7.84
N ALA A 9 7.31 -10.80 8.03
CA ALA A 9 8.05 -9.62 8.47
C ALA A 9 7.97 -8.43 7.49
N GLY A 10 7.66 -8.67 6.21
CA GLY A 10 7.52 -7.62 5.20
C GLY A 10 6.08 -7.16 4.99
N ASP A 11 5.13 -7.71 5.73
CA ASP A 11 3.72 -7.34 5.62
C ASP A 11 3.48 -5.96 6.23
N PRO A 12 2.74 -5.05 5.55
CA PRO A 12 2.48 -3.71 6.08
C PRO A 12 1.85 -3.68 7.47
N VAL A 13 1.00 -4.64 7.81
CA VAL A 13 0.38 -4.68 9.15
C VAL A 13 1.38 -5.06 10.24
N VAL A 14 2.53 -5.61 9.87
CA VAL A 14 3.64 -5.89 10.78
C VAL A 14 4.63 -4.74 10.82
N THR A 15 4.96 -4.15 9.67
CA THR A 15 5.94 -3.07 9.60
C THR A 15 5.41 -1.77 10.19
N ASP A 16 4.14 -1.46 9.94
CA ASP A 16 3.50 -0.20 10.34
C ASP A 16 2.08 -0.46 10.87
N PRO A 17 1.94 -1.14 12.03
CA PRO A 17 0.63 -1.52 12.56
C PRO A 17 -0.23 -0.35 13.02
N ASP A 18 0.38 0.80 13.24
CA ASP A 18 -0.31 2.04 13.59
C ASP A 18 -0.98 2.71 12.38
N LYS A 19 -0.56 2.35 11.16
CA LYS A 19 -1.05 2.99 9.92
C LYS A 19 -1.91 2.05 9.07
N TYR A 20 -1.66 0.74 9.10
CA TYR A 20 -2.38 -0.26 8.32
C TYR A 20 -3.29 -1.09 9.20
N HIS A 21 -4.57 -1.17 8.84
CA HIS A 21 -5.56 -1.97 9.56
C HIS A 21 -6.33 -2.86 8.59
N VAL A 22 -6.53 -4.12 8.98
CA VAL A 22 -7.38 -5.04 8.21
C VAL A 22 -8.84 -4.70 8.49
N VAL A 23 -9.60 -4.33 7.46
CA VAL A 23 -11.01 -3.99 7.61
C VAL A 23 -11.94 -5.08 7.06
N LEU A 24 -11.44 -5.96 6.22
CA LEU A 24 -12.16 -7.12 5.70
C LEU A 24 -11.13 -8.16 5.25
N GLU A 25 -11.42 -9.42 5.51
CA GLU A 25 -10.57 -10.50 5.02
C GLU A 25 -11.41 -11.77 4.80
N ASN A 26 -11.20 -12.44 3.66
CA ASN A 26 -11.77 -13.73 3.35
C ASN A 26 -10.73 -14.57 2.58
N ASP A 27 -11.15 -15.67 1.98
CA ASP A 27 -10.22 -16.54 1.25
C ASP A 27 -9.74 -15.96 -0.09
N ARG A 28 -10.32 -14.84 -0.55
CA ARG A 28 -10.01 -14.23 -1.83
C ARG A 28 -9.27 -12.92 -1.73
N VAL A 29 -9.63 -12.09 -0.76
CA VAL A 29 -9.08 -10.75 -0.61
C VAL A 29 -8.79 -10.42 0.83
N ARG A 30 -7.86 -9.49 1.02
CA ARG A 30 -7.65 -8.81 2.28
C ARG A 30 -7.71 -7.32 2.01
N VAL A 31 -8.62 -6.61 2.66
CA VAL A 31 -8.76 -5.15 2.49
C VAL A 31 -8.06 -4.47 3.65
N LEU A 32 -7.06 -3.64 3.32
CA LEU A 32 -6.32 -2.83 4.28
C LEU A 32 -6.77 -1.38 4.16
N GLU A 33 -7.00 -0.74 5.29
CA GLU A 33 -7.14 0.71 5.37
C GLU A 33 -5.82 1.31 5.83
N TYR A 34 -5.34 2.33 5.12
CA TYR A 34 -4.12 3.06 5.42
C TYR A 34 -4.44 4.51 5.73
N ARG A 35 -3.89 5.01 6.82
CA ARG A 35 -3.96 6.43 7.19
C ARG A 35 -2.62 6.92 7.70
N ASP A 36 -2.25 8.14 7.30
CA ASP A 36 -1.14 8.85 7.90
C ASP A 36 -1.33 10.37 7.80
N ASP A 37 -0.48 11.09 8.52
CA ASP A 37 -0.43 12.56 8.48
C ASP A 37 0.79 13.05 7.71
N PRO A 38 0.81 14.34 7.29
CA PRO A 38 1.97 14.92 6.64
C PRO A 38 3.26 14.68 7.42
N GLY A 39 4.31 14.28 6.71
CA GLY A 39 5.61 13.95 7.29
C GLY A 39 5.77 12.51 7.76
N ALA A 40 4.68 11.73 7.79
CA ALA A 40 4.75 10.34 8.20
C ALA A 40 5.51 9.49 7.19
N ARG A 41 6.20 8.46 7.70
CA ARG A 41 6.95 7.51 6.89
C ARG A 41 6.59 6.10 7.29
N THR A 42 6.55 5.20 6.30
CA THR A 42 6.46 3.76 6.55
C THR A 42 7.83 3.12 6.45
N ARG A 43 7.98 1.95 7.08
CA ARG A 43 9.12 1.08 6.85
C ARG A 43 8.94 0.34 5.52
N PRO A 44 10.02 -0.20 4.93
CA PRO A 44 9.89 -1.03 3.74
C PRO A 44 8.92 -2.20 3.97
N HIS A 45 8.02 -2.40 3.04
CA HIS A 45 7.00 -3.45 3.10
C HIS A 45 6.65 -3.93 1.69
N ARG A 46 5.93 -5.04 1.65
CA ARG A 46 5.56 -5.71 0.40
C ARG A 46 4.04 -5.71 0.23
N HIS A 47 3.59 -5.33 -0.96
CA HIS A 47 2.20 -5.46 -1.39
C HIS A 47 2.08 -6.53 -2.46
N PRO A 48 1.04 -7.40 -2.41
CA PRO A 48 0.65 -8.20 -3.57
C PRO A 48 -0.08 -7.31 -4.58
N ASP A 49 -0.44 -7.89 -5.73
CA ASP A 49 -1.34 -7.20 -6.66
C ASP A 49 -2.61 -6.77 -5.93
N SER A 50 -3.01 -5.52 -6.13
CA SER A 50 -4.11 -4.92 -5.38
C SER A 50 -4.90 -3.94 -6.22
N VAL A 51 -6.15 -3.76 -5.86
CA VAL A 51 -6.93 -2.59 -6.29
C VAL A 51 -6.79 -1.54 -5.21
N MET A 52 -6.44 -0.32 -5.60
CA MET A 52 -6.22 0.81 -4.71
C MET A 52 -7.33 1.83 -4.90
N CYS A 53 -7.95 2.25 -3.80
CA CYS A 53 -9.00 3.28 -3.79
C CYS A 53 -8.57 4.42 -2.88
N THR A 54 -8.48 5.63 -3.41
CA THR A 54 -8.09 6.79 -2.60
C THR A 54 -9.31 7.45 -1.97
N LEU A 55 -9.23 7.71 -0.67
CA LEU A 55 -10.28 8.37 0.11
C LEU A 55 -9.89 9.80 0.49
N SER A 56 -8.72 10.25 0.08
CA SER A 56 -8.24 11.62 0.23
C SER A 56 -7.34 11.98 -0.95
N THR A 57 -7.13 13.29 -1.14
CA THR A 57 -6.14 13.79 -2.10
C THR A 57 -4.81 13.93 -1.37
N PHE A 58 -3.72 13.42 -1.94
CA PHE A 58 -2.43 13.43 -1.25
C PHE A 58 -1.24 13.42 -2.20
N ASP A 59 -0.09 13.80 -1.65
CA ASP A 59 1.21 13.72 -2.31
C ASP A 59 2.12 12.81 -1.49
N ARG A 60 2.81 11.87 -2.15
CA ARG A 60 3.72 10.94 -1.50
C ARG A 60 4.98 10.75 -2.32
N ARG A 61 6.04 10.39 -1.62
CA ARG A 61 7.25 9.85 -2.26
C ARG A 61 7.36 8.38 -1.91
N LEU A 62 7.46 7.54 -2.93
CA LEU A 62 7.69 6.11 -2.77
C LEU A 62 9.15 5.82 -2.98
N HIS A 63 9.73 5.05 -2.06
CA HIS A 63 11.14 4.66 -2.07
C HIS A 63 11.22 3.19 -2.43
N PHE A 64 11.79 2.91 -3.58
CA PHE A 64 12.05 1.56 -4.08
C PHE A 64 13.55 1.29 -4.03
N GLU A 65 13.95 0.01 -4.10
CA GLU A 65 15.36 -0.34 -4.25
C GLU A 65 15.95 0.30 -5.51
N GLY A 66 15.18 0.35 -6.60
CA GLY A 66 15.59 0.92 -7.88
C GLY A 66 15.49 2.45 -7.98
N GLY A 67 15.05 3.14 -6.94
CA GLY A 67 14.93 4.60 -6.94
C GLY A 67 13.66 5.10 -6.28
N THR A 68 13.33 6.36 -6.50
CA THR A 68 12.14 7.00 -5.92
C THR A 68 11.15 7.44 -6.98
N ARG A 69 9.88 7.59 -6.57
CA ARG A 69 8.83 8.16 -7.40
C ARG A 69 7.91 9.02 -6.57
N ASP A 70 7.70 10.26 -7.01
CA ASP A 70 6.69 11.13 -6.44
C ASP A 70 5.35 10.86 -7.10
N VAL A 71 4.29 10.74 -6.30
CA VAL A 71 2.93 10.52 -6.78
C VAL A 71 2.00 11.56 -6.19
N HIS A 72 1.04 12.00 -6.99
CA HIS A 72 -0.09 12.82 -6.57
C HIS A 72 -1.36 12.11 -7.01
N LEU A 73 -2.26 11.82 -6.05
CA LEU A 73 -3.52 11.16 -6.34
C LEU A 73 -4.67 11.96 -5.74
N GLU A 74 -5.74 12.08 -6.51
CA GLU A 74 -6.97 12.75 -6.10
C GLU A 74 -7.90 11.78 -5.37
N THR A 75 -8.74 12.33 -4.51
CA THR A 75 -9.83 11.58 -3.86
C THR A 75 -10.70 10.87 -4.91
N GLY A 76 -11.02 9.60 -4.68
CA GLY A 76 -11.89 8.84 -5.56
C GLY A 76 -11.18 8.15 -6.72
N HIS A 77 -9.85 8.18 -6.74
CA HIS A 77 -9.08 7.44 -7.74
C HIS A 77 -9.14 5.95 -7.43
N VAL A 78 -9.42 5.14 -8.45
CA VAL A 78 -9.37 3.68 -8.37
C VAL A 78 -8.36 3.20 -9.40
N GLY A 79 -7.36 2.46 -8.95
CA GLY A 79 -6.29 2.02 -9.82
C GLY A 79 -5.75 0.66 -9.43
N TRP A 80 -4.92 0.13 -10.30
CA TRP A 80 -4.21 -1.12 -10.08
C TRP A 80 -2.84 -0.84 -9.47
N LEU A 81 -2.54 -1.51 -8.36
CA LEU A 81 -1.23 -1.47 -7.74
C LEU A 81 -0.55 -2.81 -8.01
N PRO A 82 0.41 -2.88 -8.94
CA PRO A 82 1.17 -4.12 -9.15
C PRO A 82 1.92 -4.51 -7.88
N ALA A 83 2.11 -5.81 -7.68
CA ALA A 83 2.90 -6.30 -6.56
C ALA A 83 4.25 -5.57 -6.50
N GLN A 84 4.62 -5.06 -5.34
CA GLN A 84 5.81 -4.21 -5.18
C GLN A 84 6.34 -4.19 -3.76
N VAL A 85 7.62 -3.87 -3.63
CA VAL A 85 8.29 -3.61 -2.35
C VAL A 85 8.70 -2.15 -2.33
N HIS A 86 8.24 -1.41 -1.34
CA HIS A 86 8.58 0.00 -1.18
C HIS A 86 8.43 0.47 0.26
N ALA A 87 8.90 1.68 0.52
CA ALA A 87 8.55 2.47 1.68
C ALA A 87 7.86 3.74 1.20
N GLY A 88 6.96 4.30 1.99
CA GLY A 88 6.22 5.51 1.62
C GLY A 88 6.51 6.66 2.56
N GLU A 89 6.37 7.87 2.02
CA GLU A 89 6.54 9.11 2.77
C GLU A 89 5.46 10.10 2.33
N ASN A 90 4.71 10.65 3.28
CA ASN A 90 3.77 11.71 3.00
C ASN A 90 4.53 13.04 2.89
N THR A 91 4.74 13.49 1.65
CA THR A 91 5.48 14.73 1.35
C THR A 91 4.56 15.93 1.18
N GLY A 92 3.25 15.72 1.29
CA GLY A 92 2.25 16.77 1.09
C GLY A 92 1.87 17.48 2.38
N THR A 93 0.75 18.19 2.28
CA THR A 93 0.20 19.00 3.38
C THR A 93 -1.15 18.46 3.89
N SER A 94 -1.60 17.32 3.34
CA SER A 94 -2.86 16.69 3.72
C SER A 94 -2.64 15.25 4.13
N PRO A 95 -3.53 14.67 4.97
CA PRO A 95 -3.44 13.26 5.32
C PRO A 95 -3.63 12.34 4.11
N THR A 96 -2.97 11.19 4.13
CA THR A 96 -3.25 10.10 3.19
C THR A 96 -4.30 9.17 3.79
N HIS A 97 -5.30 8.80 3.00
CA HIS A 97 -6.30 7.81 3.37
C HIS A 97 -6.62 6.95 2.16
N VAL A 98 -6.34 5.66 2.24
CA VAL A 98 -6.43 4.73 1.11
C VAL A 98 -6.98 3.39 1.58
N LEU A 99 -7.74 2.74 0.70
CA LEU A 99 -8.07 1.31 0.83
C LEU A 99 -7.29 0.53 -0.22
N PHE A 100 -6.69 -0.59 0.21
CA PHE A 100 -6.05 -1.56 -0.66
C PHE A 100 -6.85 -2.85 -0.62
N VAL A 101 -7.35 -3.29 -1.76
CA VAL A 101 -7.98 -4.60 -1.90
C VAL A 101 -6.91 -5.55 -2.42
N GLU A 102 -6.26 -6.28 -1.51
CA GLU A 102 -5.18 -7.20 -1.84
C GLU A 102 -5.74 -8.53 -2.33
N LEU A 103 -5.22 -9.03 -3.45
CA LEU A 103 -5.64 -10.31 -4.02
C LEU A 103 -4.82 -11.44 -3.41
N LYS A 104 -5.49 -12.40 -2.78
CA LYS A 104 -4.80 -13.53 -2.11
C LYS A 104 -4.27 -14.58 -3.07
N ASP A 105 -4.80 -14.66 -4.29
CA ASP A 105 -4.31 -15.57 -5.32
C ASP A 105 -3.21 -14.97 -6.20
N SER A 106 -2.75 -13.76 -5.86
CA SER A 106 -1.66 -13.11 -6.58
C SER A 106 -0.37 -13.92 -6.45
N THR A 107 0.22 -14.27 -7.58
CA THR A 107 1.50 -14.97 -7.66
C THR A 107 2.58 -14.09 -8.29
N SER A 108 2.29 -12.82 -8.53
CA SER A 108 3.22 -11.87 -9.13
C SER A 108 4.43 -11.65 -8.24
N THR A 109 5.62 -11.66 -8.83
CA THR A 109 6.85 -11.28 -8.13
C THR A 109 6.81 -9.77 -7.82
N PRO A 110 6.99 -9.35 -6.56
CA PRO A 110 6.97 -7.93 -6.24
C PRO A 110 8.07 -7.17 -6.95
N SER A 111 7.69 -6.06 -7.59
CA SER A 111 8.62 -5.17 -8.28
C SER A 111 9.39 -4.32 -7.28
N THR A 112 10.67 -4.05 -7.58
CA THR A 112 11.50 -3.09 -6.84
C THR A 112 11.76 -1.83 -7.67
N SER A 113 11.05 -1.68 -8.79
CA SER A 113 11.21 -0.55 -9.71
C SER A 113 10.20 0.56 -9.41
N PRO A 114 10.62 1.85 -9.48
CA PRO A 114 9.69 2.98 -9.40
C PRO A 114 8.57 2.95 -10.46
N ASP A 115 8.74 2.20 -11.54
CA ASP A 115 7.72 2.04 -12.58
C ASP A 115 6.44 1.37 -12.05
N ALA A 116 6.51 0.65 -10.93
CA ALA A 116 5.35 0.04 -10.31
C ALA A 116 4.51 1.00 -9.48
N ALA A 117 4.96 2.26 -9.27
CA ALA A 117 4.22 3.24 -8.50
C ALA A 117 2.88 3.55 -9.15
N PRO A 118 1.83 3.83 -8.34
CA PRO A 118 0.53 4.22 -8.88
C PRO A 118 0.62 5.56 -9.59
N ALA A 119 -0.21 5.73 -10.61
CA ALA A 119 -0.29 6.95 -11.41
C ALA A 119 -1.70 7.53 -11.37
#